data_e75036d0947518de451775592e3c89c2
#
_entry.id   e75036d0947518de451775592e3c89c2
#
_cell.length_a   1.000
_cell.length_b   1.000
_cell.length_c   1.000
_cell.angle_alpha   90.00
_cell.angle_beta   90.00
_cell.angle_gamma   90.00
#
_symmetry.space_group_name_H-M   'P 1'
#
loop_
_entity.id
_entity.type
_entity.pdbx_description
1 polymer ?
#
loop_
_entity_poly.entity_id
_entity_poly.type
_entity_poly.pdbx_seq_one_letter_code
_entity_poly.pdbx_strand_id
1 'polypeptide(L)'
;THRSNLQVTQQGVIIKVLADDDESARHQRCIVELPSRQRLLIAHNIDIAPRIPDLVKGESLTFHGEYEWNRKGGVIHWTHHDPEGHHEGGRIVYQGKTYE
;
A
#
# COMPACT_ATOMS: atom_id res chain seq x y z
N THR A 1 14.55 6.73 13.03
CA THR A 1 13.47 7.41 13.74
C THR A 1 12.13 6.76 13.45
N HIS A 2 11.32 6.66 14.50
CA HIS A 2 10.03 6.00 14.42
C HIS A 2 8.95 7.03 14.05
N ARG A 3 8.95 7.44 12.79
CA ARG A 3 7.98 8.41 12.30
C ARG A 3 6.74 7.72 11.74
N SER A 4 5.59 8.35 11.96
CA SER A 4 4.31 7.91 11.42
C SER A 4 3.59 9.09 10.78
N ASN A 5 2.50 8.80 10.07
CA ASN A 5 1.64 9.79 9.41
C ASN A 5 2.38 10.60 8.34
N LEU A 6 3.35 9.97 7.68
CA LEU A 6 4.07 10.59 6.57
C LEU A 6 3.44 10.18 5.25
N GLN A 7 3.19 11.16 4.39
CA GLN A 7 2.80 10.86 3.00
C GLN A 7 4.06 10.50 2.23
N VAL A 8 4.10 9.32 1.66
CA VAL A 8 5.27 8.83 0.93
C VAL A 8 4.87 8.28 -0.44
N THR A 9 5.78 8.45 -1.40
CA THR A 9 5.66 7.84 -2.72
C THR A 9 6.93 7.06 -2.97
N GLN A 10 6.79 5.74 -3.16
CA GLN A 10 7.92 4.84 -3.35
C GLN A 10 7.55 3.74 -4.32
N GLN A 11 8.58 3.12 -4.88
CA GLN A 11 8.44 1.92 -5.68
C GLN A 11 9.12 0.76 -4.96
N GLY A 12 8.45 -0.37 -4.91
CA GLY A 12 9.00 -1.57 -4.29
C GLY A 12 8.69 -2.81 -5.12
N VAL A 13 9.38 -3.89 -4.78
CA VAL A 13 9.17 -5.20 -5.41
C VAL A 13 8.30 -6.04 -4.48
N ILE A 14 7.26 -6.63 -5.00
CA ILE A 14 6.38 -7.51 -4.23
C ILE A 14 7.16 -8.78 -3.87
N ILE A 15 7.32 -9.02 -2.56
CA ILE A 15 7.99 -10.22 -2.08
C ILE A 15 7.03 -11.24 -1.50
N LYS A 16 5.81 -10.83 -1.18
CA LYS A 16 4.79 -11.75 -0.70
C LYS A 16 3.40 -11.16 -0.91
N VAL A 17 2.49 -11.97 -1.42
CA VAL A 17 1.07 -11.62 -1.52
C VAL A 17 0.35 -12.30 -0.37
N LEU A 18 -0.43 -11.54 0.39
CA LEU A 18 -1.14 -12.03 1.57
C LEU A 18 -2.63 -12.16 1.27
N ALA A 19 -3.33 -12.91 2.10
CA ALA A 19 -4.78 -12.95 2.05
C ALA A 19 -5.37 -11.59 2.43
N ASP A 20 -6.56 -11.29 1.91
CA ASP A 20 -7.27 -10.07 2.28
C ASP A 20 -7.58 -10.09 3.78
N ASP A 21 -7.57 -8.90 4.38
CA ASP A 21 -7.94 -8.71 5.77
C ASP A 21 -9.34 -8.12 5.82
N ASP A 22 -10.27 -8.80 6.48
CA ASP A 22 -11.68 -8.43 6.55
C ASP A 22 -12.11 -7.96 7.94
N GLU A 23 -11.19 -7.67 8.84
CA GLU A 23 -11.56 -7.38 10.23
C GLU A 23 -12.38 -6.09 10.40
N SER A 24 -12.14 -5.09 9.59
CA SER A 24 -12.94 -3.87 9.57
C SER A 24 -13.28 -3.55 8.11
N ALA A 25 -12.67 -2.55 7.52
CA ALA A 25 -12.71 -2.41 6.07
C ALA A 25 -11.88 -3.53 5.44
N ARG A 26 -12.25 -3.98 4.25
CA ARG A 26 -11.46 -4.98 3.53
C ARG A 26 -10.20 -4.36 2.96
N HIS A 27 -9.07 -5.00 3.22
CA HIS A 27 -7.78 -4.56 2.69
C HIS A 27 -7.13 -5.69 1.90
N GLN A 28 -6.78 -5.39 0.67
CA GLN A 28 -5.89 -6.24 -0.12
C GLN A 28 -4.47 -5.96 0.35
N ARG A 29 -3.69 -7.01 0.61
CA ARG A 29 -2.40 -6.85 1.27
C ARG A 29 -1.27 -7.53 0.51
N CYS A 30 -0.12 -6.88 0.50
CA CYS A 30 1.12 -7.50 0.06
C CYS A 30 2.28 -6.87 0.82
N ILE A 31 3.43 -7.56 0.78
CA ILE A 31 4.68 -7.03 1.33
C ILE A 31 5.57 -6.67 0.17
N VAL A 32 6.10 -5.44 0.20
CA VAL A 32 7.06 -4.97 -0.79
C VAL A 32 8.39 -4.70 -0.13
N GLU A 33 9.47 -4.86 -0.90
CA GLU A 33 10.81 -4.52 -0.47
C GLU A 33 11.31 -3.33 -1.27
N LEU A 34 11.77 -2.30 -0.59
CA LEU A 34 12.34 -1.12 -1.20
C LEU A 34 13.80 -1.36 -1.59
N PRO A 35 14.40 -0.52 -2.45
CA PRO A 35 15.84 -0.62 -2.76
C PRO A 35 16.73 -0.58 -1.52
N SER A 36 16.29 0.09 -0.46
CA SER A 36 16.98 0.17 0.82
C SER A 36 16.96 -1.14 1.62
N ARG A 37 16.22 -2.15 1.14
CA ARG A 37 15.93 -3.41 1.83
C ARG A 37 14.88 -3.30 2.91
N GLN A 38 14.33 -2.11 3.17
CA GLN A 38 13.19 -1.95 4.06
C GLN A 38 11.98 -2.67 3.47
N ARG A 39 11.25 -3.39 4.31
CA ARG A 39 10.03 -4.10 3.90
C ARG A 39 8.81 -3.39 4.47
N LEU A 40 7.81 -3.23 3.63
CA LEU A 40 6.59 -2.52 3.99
C LEU A 40 5.38 -3.39 3.68
N LEU A 41 4.43 -3.40 4.62
CA LEU A 41 3.13 -3.98 4.36
C LEU A 41 2.27 -2.94 3.66
N ILE A 42 1.77 -3.28 2.48
CA ILE A 42 0.80 -2.45 1.76
C ILE A 42 -0.59 -2.94 2.16
N ALA A 43 -1.41 -2.04 2.68
CA ALA A 43 -2.80 -2.32 3.05
C ALA A 43 -3.70 -1.42 2.21
N HIS A 44 -4.23 -1.97 1.13
CA HIS A 44 -5.02 -1.26 0.14
C HIS A 44 -6.51 -1.49 0.42
N ASN A 45 -7.22 -0.43 0.83
CA ASN A 45 -8.63 -0.51 1.19
C ASN A 45 -9.49 -0.71 -0.06
N ILE A 46 -10.00 -1.92 -0.25
CA ILE A 46 -10.81 -2.26 -1.42
C ILE A 46 -12.31 -2.05 -1.21
N ASP A 47 -12.70 -1.51 -0.06
CA ASP A 47 -14.06 -1.00 0.10
C ASP A 47 -14.19 0.41 -0.51
N ILE A 48 -13.07 1.09 -0.72
CA ILE A 48 -13.04 2.44 -1.30
C ILE A 48 -12.45 2.44 -2.71
N ALA A 49 -11.29 1.81 -2.88
CA ALA A 49 -10.59 1.77 -4.16
C ALA A 49 -10.81 0.44 -4.86
N PRO A 50 -10.63 0.38 -6.19
CA PRO A 50 -10.72 -0.89 -6.90
C PRO A 50 -9.67 -1.89 -6.43
N ARG A 51 -10.05 -3.17 -6.38
CA ARG A 51 -9.12 -4.26 -6.14
C ARG A 51 -8.12 -4.34 -7.28
N ILE A 52 -6.86 -4.63 -6.95
CA ILE A 52 -5.80 -4.83 -7.93
C ILE A 52 -5.82 -6.30 -8.36
N PRO A 53 -6.08 -6.60 -9.64
CA PRO A 53 -6.03 -7.99 -10.09
C PRO A 53 -4.58 -8.45 -10.25
N ASP A 54 -4.36 -9.74 -10.06
CA ASP A 54 -3.12 -10.40 -10.43
C ASP A 54 -1.85 -9.81 -9.81
N LEU A 55 -1.88 -9.46 -8.51
CA LEU A 55 -0.66 -9.13 -7.79
C LEU A 55 0.25 -10.36 -7.78
N VAL A 56 1.47 -10.22 -8.26
CA VAL A 56 2.40 -11.32 -8.44
C VAL A 56 3.74 -11.01 -7.76
N LYS A 57 4.22 -11.96 -6.97
CA LYS A 57 5.56 -11.87 -6.37
C LYS A 57 6.60 -11.67 -7.46
N GLY A 58 7.52 -10.74 -7.22
CA GLY A 58 8.59 -10.40 -8.15
C GLY A 58 8.30 -9.19 -9.01
N GLU A 59 7.03 -8.78 -9.12
CA GLU A 59 6.65 -7.59 -9.87
C GLU A 59 6.83 -6.34 -9.02
N SER A 60 7.05 -5.21 -9.70
CA SER A 60 7.17 -3.91 -9.04
C SER A 60 5.82 -3.23 -8.95
N LEU A 61 5.63 -2.44 -7.91
CA LEU A 61 4.52 -1.50 -7.85
C LEU A 61 4.99 -0.18 -7.25
N THR A 62 4.27 0.88 -7.62
CA THR A 62 4.47 2.21 -7.03
C THR A 62 3.29 2.49 -6.14
N PHE A 63 3.56 3.02 -4.95
CA PHE A 63 2.50 3.38 -4.02
C PHE A 63 2.66 4.82 -3.57
N HIS A 64 1.54 5.47 -3.35
CA HIS A 64 1.45 6.76 -2.68
C HIS A 64 0.44 6.59 -1.57
N GLY A 65 0.86 6.78 -0.34
CA GLY A 65 0.00 6.59 0.81
C GLY A 65 0.64 7.07 2.08
N GLU A 66 -0.01 6.75 3.19
CA GLU A 66 0.43 7.18 4.50
C GLU A 66 1.24 6.08 5.17
N TYR A 67 2.44 6.43 5.60
CA TYR A 67 3.35 5.53 6.31
C TYR A 67 3.08 5.54 7.79
N GLU A 68 3.01 4.35 8.37
CA GLU A 68 2.99 4.15 9.83
C GLU A 68 4.10 3.22 10.23
N TRP A 69 4.88 3.65 11.21
CA TRP A 69 5.99 2.83 11.72
C TRP A 69 5.46 1.61 12.47
N ASN A 70 6.12 0.47 12.31
CA ASN A 70 6.01 -0.67 13.21
C ASN A 70 7.33 -1.42 13.23
N ARG A 71 7.45 -2.41 14.11
CA ARG A 71 8.70 -3.17 14.29
C ARG A 71 9.14 -3.96 13.07
N LYS A 72 8.22 -4.25 12.17
CA LYS A 72 8.48 -5.12 11.01
C LYS A 72 8.90 -4.34 9.78
N GLY A 73 9.03 -3.02 9.87
CA GLY A 73 9.44 -2.17 8.76
C GLY A 73 8.43 -1.09 8.41
N GLY A 74 7.18 -1.26 8.80
CA GLY A 74 6.15 -0.27 8.60
C GLY A 74 5.00 -0.73 7.73
N VAL A 75 3.94 0.06 7.73
CA VAL A 75 2.71 -0.16 6.96
C VAL A 75 2.46 1.07 6.11
N ILE A 76 2.04 0.83 4.86
CA ILE A 76 1.50 1.88 3.98
C ILE A 76 0.01 1.64 3.89
N HIS A 77 -0.78 2.61 4.29
CA HIS A 77 -2.22 2.58 4.13
C HIS A 77 -2.70 3.88 3.50
N TRP A 78 -4.01 4.04 3.34
CA TRP A 78 -4.58 5.20 2.66
C TRP A 78 -4.08 5.33 1.21
N THR A 79 -4.07 4.21 0.49
CA THR A 79 -3.65 4.16 -0.91
C THR A 79 -4.86 4.33 -1.86
N HIS A 80 -5.76 5.22 -1.51
CA HIS A 80 -7.00 5.47 -2.23
C HIS A 80 -7.38 6.95 -2.07
N HIS A 81 -8.34 7.40 -2.89
CA HIS A 81 -8.89 8.73 -2.70
C HIS A 81 -9.63 8.83 -1.37
N ASP A 82 -9.77 10.04 -0.84
CA ASP A 82 -10.64 10.27 0.32
C ASP A 82 -12.02 10.68 -0.18
N PRO A 83 -13.06 9.85 0.05
CA PRO A 83 -14.42 10.19 -0.38
C PRO A 83 -14.95 11.49 0.24
N GLU A 84 -14.41 11.88 1.39
CA GLU A 84 -14.81 13.11 2.08
C GLU A 84 -13.97 14.32 1.71
N GLY A 85 -12.85 14.12 1.00
CA GLY A 85 -12.00 15.20 0.54
C GLY A 85 -11.18 15.90 1.62
N HIS A 86 -10.99 15.27 2.79
CA HIS A 86 -10.27 15.89 3.91
C HIS A 86 -8.84 15.40 4.06
N HIS A 87 -8.53 14.23 3.53
CA HIS A 87 -7.21 13.63 3.61
C HIS A 87 -6.57 13.61 2.22
N GLU A 88 -5.25 13.73 2.16
CA GLU A 88 -4.55 13.59 0.88
C GLU A 88 -4.85 12.22 0.28
N GLY A 89 -5.27 12.21 -0.98
CA GLY A 89 -5.55 10.97 -1.70
C GLY A 89 -4.28 10.19 -2.00
N GLY A 90 -4.38 8.87 -1.93
CA GLY A 90 -3.30 7.97 -2.29
C GLY A 90 -3.66 7.16 -3.53
N ARG A 91 -2.75 6.25 -3.91
CA ARG A 91 -2.96 5.38 -5.07
C ARG A 91 -1.92 4.27 -5.09
N ILE A 92 -2.21 3.24 -5.88
CA ILE A 92 -1.22 2.25 -6.28
C ILE A 92 -1.17 2.24 -7.80
N VAL A 93 0.02 2.24 -8.36
CA VAL A 93 0.24 2.04 -9.78
C VAL A 93 0.89 0.68 -9.96
N TYR A 94 0.24 -0.19 -10.72
CA TYR A 94 0.70 -1.55 -10.95
C TYR A 94 0.49 -1.91 -12.41
N GLN A 95 1.58 -2.30 -13.08
CA GLN A 95 1.56 -2.66 -14.50
C GLN A 95 0.88 -1.59 -15.38
N GLY A 96 1.23 -0.33 -15.12
CA GLY A 96 0.76 0.79 -15.93
C GLY A 96 -0.67 1.26 -15.63
N LYS A 97 -1.32 0.67 -14.63
CA LYS A 97 -2.69 1.05 -14.26
C LYS A 97 -2.73 1.58 -12.83
N THR A 98 -3.52 2.62 -12.63
CA THR A 98 -3.69 3.27 -11.34
C THR A 98 -4.94 2.76 -10.64
N TYR A 99 -4.79 2.46 -9.35
CA TYR A 99 -5.87 1.98 -8.50
C TYR A 99 -6.01 2.95 -7.34
N GLU A 100 -7.08 3.71 -7.33
CA GLU A 100 -7.35 4.76 -6.33
C GLU A 100 -8.87 4.87 -6.07
#